data_f802bbaff052ec8d525a67c01f1e3a7a
#
_entry.id   f802bbaff052ec8d525a67c01f1e3a7a
#
_cell.length_a   1.000
_cell.length_b   1.000
_cell.length_c   1.000
_cell.angle_alpha   90.00
_cell.angle_beta   90.00
_cell.angle_gamma   90.00
#
_symmetry.space_group_name_H-M   'P 1'
#
loop_
_entity.id
_entity.type
_entity.pdbx_description
1 polymer ?
#
loop_
_entity_poly.entity_id
_entity_poly.type
_entity_poly.pdbx_seq_one_letter_code
_entity_poly.pdbx_strand_id
1 'polypeptide(L)'
;MPNAPLISVVEDDQPFRNSLRMLIASLGYTVEAFSSAADFLASPVLAETACLVADVHMPAMTGVELYRHLCEKGYGIPTILITAYPDDAVRTRALNDGVVCYLRKPVDDGHLVHCLHSVLEAGKPREGDS
;
A
#
# COMPACT_ATOMS: atom_id res chain seq x y z
N MET A 1 18.71 14.75 -9.01
CA MET A 1 17.73 14.92 -7.98
C MET A 1 16.85 13.69 -7.78
N PRO A 2 16.86 13.12 -6.63
CA PRO A 2 16.02 11.94 -6.43
C PRO A 2 14.55 12.32 -6.46
N ASN A 3 13.78 11.48 -7.11
CA ASN A 3 12.34 11.63 -7.14
C ASN A 3 11.75 11.14 -5.83
N ALA A 4 10.66 11.76 -5.41
CA ALA A 4 9.93 11.26 -4.25
C ALA A 4 9.40 9.86 -4.55
N PRO A 5 9.43 8.94 -3.57
CA PRO A 5 8.87 7.61 -3.78
C PRO A 5 7.40 7.68 -4.17
N LEU A 6 6.98 6.81 -5.06
CA LEU A 6 5.60 6.75 -5.50
C LEU A 6 4.83 5.76 -4.64
N ILE A 7 3.77 6.26 -4.02
CA ILE A 7 2.84 5.45 -3.26
C ILE A 7 1.57 5.31 -4.07
N SER A 8 1.16 4.09 -4.36
CA SER A 8 -0.11 3.84 -5.05
C SER A 8 -1.16 3.45 -4.03
N VAL A 9 -2.33 4.08 -4.14
CA VAL A 9 -3.45 3.82 -3.23
C VAL A 9 -4.58 3.20 -4.03
N VAL A 10 -5.08 2.06 -3.58
CA VAL A 10 -6.22 1.40 -4.22
C VAL A 10 -7.34 1.31 -3.20
N GLU A 11 -8.41 2.06 -3.43
CA GLU A 11 -9.52 2.20 -2.48
C GLU A 11 -10.78 2.59 -3.23
N ASP A 12 -11.84 1.81 -3.11
CA ASP A 12 -13.08 2.09 -3.85
C ASP A 12 -13.94 3.19 -3.20
N ASP A 13 -13.77 3.44 -1.91
CA ASP A 13 -14.49 4.51 -1.22
C ASP A 13 -13.83 5.86 -1.50
N GLN A 14 -14.50 6.71 -2.26
CA GLN A 14 -13.90 7.96 -2.72
C GLN A 14 -13.45 8.90 -1.60
N PRO A 15 -14.28 9.18 -0.58
CA PRO A 15 -13.84 10.08 0.49
C PRO A 15 -12.60 9.55 1.23
N PHE A 16 -12.57 8.25 1.51
CA PHE A 16 -11.43 7.67 2.21
C PHE A 16 -10.20 7.66 1.31
N ARG A 17 -10.38 7.36 0.02
CA ARG A 17 -9.28 7.39 -0.97
C ARG A 17 -8.67 8.79 -1.01
N ASN A 18 -9.51 9.84 -1.06
CA ASN A 18 -9.02 11.20 -1.08
C ASN A 18 -8.28 11.57 0.20
N SER A 19 -8.78 11.12 1.35
CA SER A 19 -8.12 11.38 2.64
C SER A 19 -6.74 10.75 2.69
N LEU A 20 -6.63 9.50 2.22
CA LEU A 20 -5.32 8.82 2.17
C LEU A 20 -4.38 9.57 1.24
N ARG A 21 -4.87 9.93 0.05
CA ARG A 21 -4.03 10.62 -0.92
C ARG A 21 -3.49 11.93 -0.36
N MET A 22 -4.34 12.69 0.30
CA MET A 22 -3.94 13.98 0.88
C MET A 22 -2.94 13.80 2.01
N LEU A 23 -3.17 12.84 2.88
CA LEU A 23 -2.25 12.57 3.98
C LEU A 23 -0.88 12.16 3.45
N ILE A 24 -0.84 11.21 2.54
CA ILE A 24 0.42 10.69 2.02
C ILE A 24 1.17 11.77 1.25
N ALA A 25 0.45 12.58 0.46
CA ALA A 25 1.07 13.68 -0.27
C ALA A 25 1.67 14.72 0.69
N SER A 26 1.00 14.95 1.82
CA SER A 26 1.51 15.91 2.81
C SER A 26 2.83 15.49 3.44
N LEU A 27 3.15 14.20 3.36
CA LEU A 27 4.41 13.68 3.89
C LEU A 27 5.57 13.82 2.90
N GLY A 28 5.29 14.32 1.71
CA GLY A 28 6.33 14.54 0.71
C GLY A 28 6.43 13.44 -0.35
N TYR A 29 5.57 12.44 -0.30
CA TYR A 29 5.57 11.36 -1.30
C TYR A 29 4.74 11.73 -2.53
N THR A 30 5.06 11.11 -3.66
CA THR A 30 4.19 11.17 -4.83
C THR A 30 3.10 10.12 -4.66
N VAL A 31 1.87 10.48 -4.96
CA VAL A 31 0.71 9.58 -4.76
C VAL A 31 -0.09 9.45 -6.03
N GLU A 32 -0.42 8.21 -6.41
CA GLU A 32 -1.41 7.92 -7.45
C GLU A 32 -2.51 7.11 -6.79
N ALA A 33 -3.76 7.50 -7.02
CA ALA A 33 -4.90 6.84 -6.38
C ALA A 33 -5.79 6.19 -7.42
N PHE A 34 -6.26 5.00 -7.11
CA PHE A 34 -7.08 4.19 -8.02
C PHE A 34 -8.32 3.71 -7.28
N SER A 35 -9.43 3.63 -8.01
CA SER A 35 -10.70 3.20 -7.42
C SER A 35 -10.88 1.68 -7.45
N SER A 36 -10.01 0.96 -8.16
CA SER A 36 -10.10 -0.50 -8.25
C SER A 36 -8.73 -1.11 -8.49
N ALA A 37 -8.63 -2.39 -8.16
CA ALA A 37 -7.41 -3.16 -8.46
C ALA A 37 -7.15 -3.21 -9.96
N ALA A 38 -8.21 -3.35 -10.76
CA ALA A 38 -8.06 -3.41 -12.22
C ALA A 38 -7.42 -2.14 -12.77
N ASP A 39 -7.86 -0.98 -12.28
CA ASP A 39 -7.29 0.30 -12.73
C ASP A 39 -5.81 0.39 -12.38
N PHE A 40 -5.44 -0.04 -11.19
CA PHE A 40 -4.05 -0.03 -10.77
C PHE A 40 -3.21 -0.98 -11.63
N LEU A 41 -3.72 -2.19 -11.87
CA LEU A 41 -2.98 -3.18 -12.66
C LEU A 41 -2.79 -2.75 -14.11
N ALA A 42 -3.70 -1.92 -14.62
CA ALA A 42 -3.60 -1.41 -16.00
C ALA A 42 -2.77 -0.12 -16.09
N SER A 43 -2.33 0.41 -14.97
CA SER A 43 -1.65 1.71 -14.95
C SER A 43 -0.18 1.59 -15.32
N PRO A 44 0.34 2.57 -16.07
CA PRO A 44 1.77 2.58 -16.39
C PRO A 44 2.66 2.82 -15.17
N VAL A 45 2.09 3.31 -14.05
CA VAL A 45 2.89 3.55 -12.83
C VAL A 45 3.03 2.32 -11.95
N LEU A 46 2.41 1.21 -12.33
CA LEU A 46 2.48 -0.04 -11.55
C LEU A 46 3.93 -0.41 -11.24
N ALA A 47 4.77 -0.46 -12.25
CA ALA A 47 6.16 -0.89 -12.08
C ALA A 47 7.01 0.13 -11.31
N GLU A 48 6.52 1.36 -11.17
CA GLU A 48 7.24 2.41 -10.46
C GLU A 48 6.80 2.57 -9.02
N THR A 49 5.80 1.79 -8.59
CA THR A 49 5.23 1.89 -7.25
C THR A 49 6.23 1.41 -6.20
N ALA A 50 6.56 2.27 -5.27
CA ALA A 50 7.47 1.94 -4.18
C ALA A 50 6.75 1.29 -3.00
N CYS A 51 5.46 1.59 -2.85
CA CYS A 51 4.62 1.00 -1.80
C CYS A 51 3.17 1.06 -2.24
N LEU A 52 2.43 0.00 -1.98
CA LEU A 52 1.00 -0.07 -2.27
C LEU A 52 0.22 0.00 -0.97
N VAL A 53 -0.79 0.86 -0.92
CA VAL A 53 -1.75 0.91 0.19
C VAL A 53 -3.10 0.51 -0.40
N ALA A 54 -3.65 -0.61 0.04
CA ALA A 54 -4.87 -1.16 -0.56
C ALA A 54 -5.90 -1.57 0.48
N ASP A 55 -7.17 -1.29 0.17
CA ASP A 55 -8.28 -1.78 0.98
C ASP A 55 -8.44 -3.28 0.75
N VAL A 56 -8.72 -4.01 1.81
CA VAL A 56 -8.96 -5.45 1.71
C VAL A 56 -10.28 -5.72 0.98
N HIS A 57 -11.32 -4.97 1.32
CA HIS A 57 -12.69 -5.23 0.82
C HIS A 57 -13.04 -4.35 -0.36
N MET A 58 -12.78 -4.83 -1.56
CA MET A 58 -13.11 -4.15 -2.80
C MET A 58 -13.88 -5.09 -3.71
N PRO A 59 -14.78 -4.57 -4.57
CA PRO A 59 -15.47 -5.40 -5.54
C PRO A 59 -14.47 -6.03 -6.53
N ALA A 60 -14.82 -7.18 -7.04
CA ALA A 60 -14.09 -7.92 -8.07
C ALA A 60 -12.76 -8.50 -7.60
N MET A 61 -11.87 -7.69 -7.06
CA MET A 61 -10.58 -8.19 -6.55
C MET A 61 -10.29 -7.52 -5.22
N THR A 62 -10.09 -8.33 -4.18
CA THR A 62 -9.76 -7.82 -2.84
C THR A 62 -8.31 -7.38 -2.79
N GLY A 63 -7.96 -6.62 -1.73
CA GLY A 63 -6.56 -6.23 -1.53
C GLY A 63 -5.64 -7.43 -1.35
N VAL A 64 -6.12 -8.48 -0.69
CA VAL A 64 -5.33 -9.71 -0.52
C VAL A 64 -5.08 -10.38 -1.86
N GLU A 65 -6.13 -10.47 -2.69
CA GLU A 65 -6.00 -11.05 -4.02
C GLU A 65 -5.07 -10.23 -4.90
N LEU A 66 -5.16 -8.91 -4.80
CA LEU A 66 -4.28 -8.01 -5.53
C LEU A 66 -2.83 -8.26 -5.15
N TYR A 67 -2.56 -8.35 -3.85
CA TYR A 67 -1.20 -8.60 -3.36
C TYR A 67 -0.66 -9.93 -3.90
N ARG A 68 -1.47 -10.98 -3.86
CA ARG A 68 -1.06 -12.28 -4.39
C ARG A 68 -0.77 -12.23 -5.87
N HIS A 69 -1.61 -11.51 -6.61
CA HIS A 69 -1.43 -11.35 -8.05
C HIS A 69 -0.09 -10.69 -8.34
N LEU A 70 0.24 -9.63 -7.60
CA LEU A 70 1.51 -8.94 -7.77
C LEU A 70 2.69 -9.86 -7.49
N CYS A 71 2.60 -10.66 -6.43
CA CYS A 71 3.66 -11.61 -6.10
C CYS A 71 3.84 -12.64 -7.19
N GLU A 72 2.74 -13.15 -7.74
CA GLU A 72 2.79 -14.15 -8.81
C GLU A 72 3.40 -13.59 -10.09
N LYS A 73 3.24 -12.30 -10.32
CA LYS A 73 3.82 -11.64 -11.49
C LYS A 73 5.25 -11.15 -11.27
N GLY A 74 5.79 -11.39 -10.08
CA GLY A 74 7.17 -11.00 -9.80
C GLY A 74 7.37 -9.57 -9.34
N TYR A 75 6.30 -8.83 -9.07
CA TYR A 75 6.42 -7.49 -8.53
C TYR A 75 6.67 -7.57 -7.04
N GLY A 76 7.82 -7.13 -6.59
CA GLY A 76 8.15 -7.12 -5.17
C GLY A 76 7.71 -5.83 -4.51
N ILE A 77 6.45 -5.45 -4.63
CA ILE A 77 5.94 -4.19 -4.11
C ILE A 77 5.53 -4.34 -2.65
N PRO A 78 6.20 -3.64 -1.72
CA PRO A 78 5.77 -3.65 -0.32
C PRO A 78 4.34 -3.16 -0.22
N THR A 79 3.51 -3.88 0.54
CA THR A 79 2.07 -3.62 0.58
C THR A 79 1.58 -3.44 2.00
N ILE A 80 0.75 -2.40 2.19
CA ILE A 80 0.04 -2.13 3.42
C ILE A 80 -1.44 -2.36 3.12
N LEU A 81 -2.08 -3.25 3.86
CA LEU A 81 -3.52 -3.51 3.70
C LEU A 81 -4.31 -2.79 4.78
N ILE A 82 -5.47 -2.27 4.41
CA ILE A 82 -6.36 -1.54 5.32
C ILE A 82 -7.74 -2.18 5.25
N THR A 83 -8.41 -2.35 6.37
CA THR A 83 -9.73 -2.96 6.41
C THR A 83 -10.63 -2.34 7.46
N ALA A 84 -11.93 -2.21 7.12
CA ALA A 84 -12.95 -1.84 8.08
C ALA A 84 -13.43 -3.06 8.88
N TYR A 85 -13.11 -4.26 8.40
CA TYR A 85 -13.58 -5.52 8.99
C TYR A 85 -12.39 -6.42 9.30
N PRO A 86 -11.62 -6.12 10.36
CA PRO A 86 -10.42 -6.90 10.65
C PRO A 86 -10.77 -8.33 11.01
N ASP A 87 -9.95 -9.25 10.48
CA ASP A 87 -10.13 -10.68 10.68
C ASP A 87 -8.75 -11.25 11.00
N ASP A 88 -8.61 -11.88 12.16
CA ASP A 88 -7.32 -12.37 12.63
C ASP A 88 -6.71 -13.43 11.71
N ALA A 89 -7.53 -14.29 11.14
CA ALA A 89 -7.03 -15.31 10.23
C ALA A 89 -6.50 -14.69 8.95
N VAL A 90 -7.23 -13.73 8.39
CA VAL A 90 -6.81 -13.00 7.19
C VAL A 90 -5.53 -12.23 7.48
N ARG A 91 -5.48 -11.55 8.63
CA ARG A 91 -4.31 -10.78 9.04
C ARG A 91 -3.07 -11.68 9.12
N THR A 92 -3.19 -12.80 9.84
CA THR A 92 -2.08 -13.71 10.04
C THR A 92 -1.57 -14.23 8.70
N ARG A 93 -2.49 -14.64 7.82
CA ARG A 93 -2.10 -15.14 6.50
C ARG A 93 -1.43 -14.07 5.67
N ALA A 94 -1.99 -12.86 5.65
CA ALA A 94 -1.44 -11.77 4.86
C ALA A 94 -0.02 -11.42 5.30
N LEU A 95 0.19 -11.34 6.62
CA LEU A 95 1.51 -11.03 7.15
C LEU A 95 2.50 -12.14 6.84
N ASN A 96 2.07 -13.40 6.94
CA ASN A 96 2.91 -14.54 6.60
C ASN A 96 3.27 -14.55 5.12
N ASP A 97 2.36 -14.06 4.26
CA ASP A 97 2.62 -14.00 2.82
C ASP A 97 3.54 -12.84 2.44
N GLY A 98 3.82 -11.93 3.38
CA GLY A 98 4.77 -10.86 3.12
C GLY A 98 4.19 -9.44 3.14
N VAL A 99 2.89 -9.28 3.42
CA VAL A 99 2.28 -7.96 3.59
C VAL A 99 2.98 -7.28 4.77
N VAL A 100 3.33 -6.00 4.61
CA VAL A 100 4.12 -5.28 5.61
C VAL A 100 3.29 -4.92 6.83
N CYS A 101 2.09 -4.38 6.59
CA CYS A 101 1.21 -3.94 7.68
C CYS A 101 -0.23 -4.27 7.32
N TYR A 102 -1.03 -4.54 8.33
CA TYR A 102 -2.45 -4.80 8.19
C TYR A 102 -3.15 -3.88 9.19
N LEU A 103 -3.77 -2.83 8.67
CA LEU A 103 -4.32 -1.74 9.49
C LEU A 103 -5.83 -1.75 9.49
N ARG A 104 -6.39 -1.27 10.58
CA ARG A 104 -7.84 -1.20 10.79
C ARG A 104 -8.34 0.21 10.51
N LYS A 105 -9.50 0.33 9.87
CA LYS A 105 -10.18 1.63 9.72
C LYS A 105 -10.97 1.95 10.99
N PRO A 106 -11.02 3.19 11.41
CA PRO A 106 -10.32 4.35 10.86
C PRO A 106 -8.83 4.26 11.12
N VAL A 107 -8.03 4.62 10.11
CA VAL A 107 -6.58 4.48 10.23
C VAL A 107 -6.02 5.63 11.06
N ASP A 108 -5.20 5.28 12.03
CA ASP A 108 -4.46 6.27 12.80
C ASP A 108 -3.36 6.83 11.91
N ASP A 109 -3.33 8.14 11.72
CA ASP A 109 -2.37 8.80 10.84
C ASP A 109 -0.93 8.46 11.23
N GLY A 110 -0.63 8.52 12.53
CA GLY A 110 0.71 8.21 13.01
C GLY A 110 1.12 6.77 12.72
N HIS A 111 0.18 5.84 12.82
CA HIS A 111 0.46 4.44 12.54
C HIS A 111 0.77 4.23 11.05
N LEU A 112 -0.01 4.86 10.18
CA LEU A 112 0.23 4.78 8.74
C LEU A 112 1.58 5.40 8.38
N VAL A 113 1.90 6.56 8.96
CA VAL A 113 3.18 7.22 8.75
C VAL A 113 4.32 6.31 9.15
N HIS A 114 4.20 5.66 10.30
CA HIS A 114 5.22 4.73 10.78
C HIS A 114 5.40 3.55 9.81
N CYS A 115 4.31 2.99 9.33
CA CYS A 115 4.37 1.89 8.36
C CYS A 115 5.04 2.30 7.07
N LEU A 116 4.70 3.48 6.55
CA LEU A 116 5.32 3.99 5.33
C LEU A 116 6.80 4.21 5.51
N HIS A 117 7.21 4.81 6.62
CA HIS A 117 8.63 5.03 6.90
C HIS A 117 9.38 3.70 7.01
N SER A 118 8.80 2.73 7.70
CA SER A 118 9.42 1.40 7.84
C SER A 118 9.67 0.76 6.49
N VAL A 119 8.69 0.82 5.60
CA VAL A 119 8.78 0.22 4.28
C VAL A 119 9.83 0.91 3.43
N LEU A 120 9.76 2.23 3.37
CA LEU A 120 10.61 2.98 2.45
C LEU A 120 12.04 3.09 2.93
N GLU A 121 12.25 3.10 4.24
CA GLU A 121 13.59 3.12 4.79
C GLU A 121 14.27 1.77 4.71
N ALA A 122 13.50 0.69 4.86
CA ALA A 122 14.06 -0.65 4.76
C ALA A 122 14.60 -0.95 3.36
N GLY A 123 14.05 -0.29 2.33
CA GLY A 123 14.49 -0.49 0.95
C GLY A 123 15.72 0.31 0.58
N LYS A 124 16.23 1.18 1.48
CA LYS A 124 17.40 2.01 1.20
C LYS A 124 18.64 1.45 1.86
N PRO A 125 19.79 1.49 1.18
CA PRO A 125 21.04 1.19 1.87
C PRO A 125 21.22 2.24 2.96
N ARG A 126 21.50 1.77 4.16
CA ARG A 126 21.74 2.72 5.25
C ARG A 126 23.17 3.18 5.22
N GLU A 127 23.34 4.46 5.49
CA GLU A 127 24.65 5.04 5.55
C GLU A 127 25.42 4.42 6.71
N GLY A 128 26.61 3.91 6.44
CA GLY A 128 27.37 3.23 7.45
C GLY A 128 27.14 1.74 7.51
N ASP A 129 26.14 1.24 6.83
CA ASP A 129 25.94 -0.20 6.66
C ASP A 129 26.69 -0.62 5.41
N SER A 130 27.76 -1.26 5.60
CA SER A 130 28.54 -1.64 4.43
C SER A 130 28.63 -3.12 4.31
#